data_844ecfe25189846ef2e743d248a7d656
#
_entry.id   844ecfe25189846ef2e743d248a7d656
#
_cell.length_a   1.000
_cell.length_b   1.000
_cell.length_c   1.000
_cell.angle_alpha   90.00
_cell.angle_beta   90.00
_cell.angle_gamma   90.00
#
_symmetry.space_group_name_H-M   'P 1'
#
loop_
_entity.id
_entity.type
_entity.pdbx_description
1 polymer ?
#
loop_
_entity_poly.entity_id
_entity_poly.type
_entity_poly.pdbx_seq_one_letter_code
_entity_poly.pdbx_strand_id
1 'polypeptide(L)'
;MQFNLGGVAMRLEFIGADHEVTGSCHYIEACGKHILVDYGMEQGINVFENVPLPVSEAMIDYVFLTHAHVDHSGLLPLLYARGFRGRVYATEATTQLSSIMLRDCAHIQLMEAEWKNR
;
A
#
# COMPACT_ATOMS: atom_id res chain seq x y z
N MET A 1 -3.68 16.72 4.94
CA MET A 1 -2.78 17.87 5.23
C MET A 1 -2.36 18.48 3.89
N GLN A 2 -2.52 19.76 3.74
CA GLN A 2 -2.16 20.48 2.51
C GLN A 2 -0.94 21.35 2.74
N PHE A 3 -0.05 21.38 1.77
CA PHE A 3 1.15 22.20 1.76
C PHE A 3 1.17 23.06 0.51
N ASN A 4 1.63 24.30 0.65
CA ASN A 4 1.87 25.19 -0.48
C ASN A 4 3.35 25.56 -0.49
N LEU A 5 4.10 24.96 -1.42
CA LEU A 5 5.53 25.17 -1.58
C LEU A 5 5.79 25.99 -2.84
N GLY A 6 5.96 27.31 -2.67
CA GLY A 6 6.28 28.18 -3.79
C GLY A 6 5.22 28.23 -4.90
N GLY A 7 3.92 28.16 -4.53
CA GLY A 7 2.81 28.15 -5.48
C GLY A 7 2.41 26.76 -5.99
N VAL A 8 3.13 25.70 -5.59
CA VAL A 8 2.77 24.31 -5.90
C VAL A 8 1.99 23.72 -4.71
N ALA A 9 0.73 23.36 -4.93
CA ALA A 9 -0.09 22.71 -3.91
C ALA A 9 0.29 21.23 -3.80
N MET A 10 0.51 20.77 -2.58
CA MET A 10 0.75 19.37 -2.25
C MET A 10 -0.22 18.94 -1.14
N ARG A 11 -0.82 17.76 -1.29
CA ARG A 11 -1.70 17.16 -0.30
C ARG A 11 -1.11 15.87 0.21
N LEU A 12 -1.09 15.70 1.51
CA LEU A 12 -0.66 14.46 2.17
C LEU A 12 -1.79 13.94 3.04
N GLU A 13 -2.16 12.67 2.87
CA GLU A 13 -3.12 11.97 3.73
C GLU A 13 -2.52 10.68 4.28
N PHE A 14 -2.75 10.44 5.55
CA PHE A 14 -2.40 9.18 6.23
C PHE A 14 -3.59 8.22 6.07
N ILE A 15 -3.42 7.20 5.24
CA ILE A 15 -4.46 6.22 4.94
C ILE A 15 -4.39 5.03 5.91
N GLY A 16 -3.20 4.62 6.29
CA GLY A 16 -2.98 3.54 7.24
C GLY A 16 -1.81 3.84 8.18
N ALA A 17 -1.69 3.05 9.24
CA ALA A 17 -0.71 3.23 10.31
C ALA A 17 -0.75 4.62 10.98
N ASP A 18 -1.89 5.29 10.93
CA ASP A 18 -2.09 6.55 11.66
C ASP A 18 -2.28 6.23 13.14
N HIS A 19 -1.28 6.58 13.94
CA HIS A 19 -1.15 6.18 15.36
C HIS A 19 -0.97 4.67 15.59
N GLU A 20 -0.63 3.92 14.54
CA GLU A 20 -0.41 2.47 14.59
C GLU A 20 0.87 2.07 13.86
N VAL A 21 1.29 0.81 14.04
CA VAL A 21 2.56 0.33 13.48
C VAL A 21 2.39 -0.43 12.18
N THR A 22 1.24 -1.08 11.97
CA THR A 22 0.99 -1.94 10.80
C THR A 22 -0.01 -1.32 9.82
N GLY A 23 -0.01 -1.79 8.58
CA GLY A 23 -0.92 -1.29 7.57
C GLY A 23 -0.51 0.05 6.98
N SER A 24 0.78 0.31 6.84
CA SER A 24 1.32 1.60 6.40
C SER A 24 0.85 1.98 5.00
N CYS A 25 0.27 3.16 4.87
CA CYS A 25 -0.10 3.75 3.58
C CYS A 25 -0.22 5.26 3.71
N HIS A 26 0.54 5.97 2.89
CA HIS A 26 0.49 7.42 2.80
C HIS A 26 0.12 7.82 1.37
N TYR A 27 -0.84 8.72 1.24
CA TYR A 27 -1.27 9.24 -0.05
C TYR A 27 -0.72 10.65 -0.23
N ILE A 28 -0.10 10.88 -1.39
CA ILE A 28 0.45 12.20 -1.77
C ILE A 28 -0.13 12.60 -3.12
N GLU A 29 -0.68 13.80 -3.18
CA GLU A 29 -1.06 14.45 -4.43
C GLU A 29 -0.15 15.63 -4.65
N ALA A 30 0.62 15.60 -5.73
CA ALA A 30 1.57 16.65 -6.07
C ALA A 30 1.78 16.71 -7.59
N CYS A 31 1.89 17.91 -8.12
CA CYS A 31 2.15 18.13 -9.56
C CYS A 31 1.17 17.40 -10.49
N GLY A 32 -0.09 17.27 -10.08
CA GLY A 32 -1.11 16.55 -10.83
C GLY A 32 -0.96 15.02 -10.79
N LYS A 33 -0.09 14.49 -9.94
CA LYS A 33 0.15 13.07 -9.78
C LYS A 33 -0.40 12.54 -8.46
N HIS A 34 -0.87 11.31 -8.48
CA HIS A 34 -1.37 10.58 -7.31
C HIS A 34 -0.36 9.50 -6.92
N ILE A 35 0.18 9.60 -5.73
CA ILE A 35 1.32 8.80 -5.28
C ILE A 35 0.96 8.10 -3.97
N LEU A 36 1.31 6.82 -3.85
CA LEU A 36 1.29 6.10 -2.58
C LEU A 36 2.71 5.84 -2.11
N VAL A 37 2.93 6.00 -0.81
CA VAL A 37 4.12 5.49 -0.13
C VAL A 37 3.66 4.32 0.74
N ASP A 38 4.04 3.13 0.34
CA ASP A 38 3.58 1.84 0.86
C ASP A 38 2.06 1.62 0.66
N TYR A 39 1.64 0.39 0.64
CA TYR A 39 0.26 -0.04 0.67
C TYR A 39 0.20 -1.37 1.42
N GLY A 40 0.25 -1.26 2.73
CA GLY A 40 0.46 -2.38 3.63
C GLY A 40 -0.81 -3.01 4.14
N MET A 41 -0.70 -4.27 4.51
CA MET A 41 -1.74 -5.04 5.17
C MET A 41 -1.61 -4.87 6.68
N GLU A 42 -2.71 -4.62 7.37
CA GLU A 42 -2.73 -4.63 8.81
C GLU A 42 -2.53 -6.05 9.35
N GLN A 43 -1.81 -6.14 10.45
CA GLN A 43 -1.50 -7.40 11.12
C GLN A 43 -1.79 -7.29 12.61
N GLY A 44 -2.30 -8.36 13.22
CA GLY A 44 -2.53 -8.43 14.66
C GLY A 44 -3.94 -8.84 15.03
N ILE A 45 -4.22 -8.83 16.34
CA ILE A 45 -5.51 -9.27 16.90
C ILE A 45 -6.60 -8.21 16.71
N ASN A 46 -6.22 -6.93 16.79
CA ASN A 46 -7.11 -5.80 16.57
C ASN A 46 -6.78 -5.19 15.21
N VAL A 47 -7.36 -5.74 14.16
CA VAL A 47 -7.16 -5.25 12.81
C VAL A 47 -8.10 -4.07 12.57
N PHE A 48 -7.54 -2.88 12.40
CA PHE A 48 -8.26 -1.72 11.93
C PHE A 48 -8.13 -1.62 10.41
N GLU A 49 -9.22 -1.52 9.71
CA GLU A 49 -9.18 -1.38 8.27
C GLU A 49 -8.59 -0.03 7.87
N ASN A 50 -7.76 -0.02 6.83
CA ASN A 50 -7.27 1.21 6.26
C ASN A 50 -8.43 2.08 5.76
N VAL A 51 -8.30 3.40 5.94
CA VAL A 51 -9.23 4.36 5.35
C VAL A 51 -9.21 4.19 3.82
N PRO A 52 -10.38 4.26 3.14
CA PRO A 52 -10.39 4.20 1.68
C PRO A 52 -9.53 5.29 1.04
N LEU A 53 -8.92 4.99 -0.10
CA LEU A 53 -8.15 5.97 -0.86
C LEU A 53 -9.06 7.12 -1.31
N PRO A 54 -8.55 8.37 -1.33
CA PRO A 54 -9.33 9.54 -1.77
C PRO A 54 -9.63 9.56 -3.28
N VAL A 55 -8.96 8.68 -4.05
CA VAL A 55 -9.18 8.51 -5.50
C VAL A 55 -9.32 7.01 -5.80
N SER A 56 -9.83 6.67 -6.99
CA SER A 56 -9.86 5.27 -7.40
C SER A 56 -8.45 4.73 -7.61
N GLU A 57 -8.28 3.45 -7.42
CA GLU A 57 -6.97 2.77 -7.55
C GLU A 57 -6.39 2.92 -8.97
N ALA A 58 -7.25 3.02 -9.98
CA ALA A 58 -6.83 3.26 -11.38
C ALA A 58 -6.19 4.65 -11.58
N MET A 59 -6.45 5.60 -10.70
CA MET A 59 -5.88 6.95 -10.77
C MET A 59 -4.52 7.07 -10.12
N ILE A 60 -4.08 6.08 -9.36
CA ILE A 60 -2.75 6.09 -8.74
C ILE A 60 -1.68 5.97 -9.83
N ASP A 61 -0.76 6.93 -9.87
CA ASP A 61 0.32 6.98 -10.85
C ASP A 61 1.56 6.21 -10.41
N TYR A 62 1.93 6.36 -9.14
CA TYR A 62 3.15 5.79 -8.59
C TYR A 62 2.94 5.24 -7.19
N VAL A 63 3.65 4.15 -6.90
CA VAL A 63 3.80 3.62 -5.56
C VAL A 63 5.29 3.54 -5.23
N PHE A 64 5.69 4.14 -4.12
CA PHE A 64 7.04 4.01 -3.58
C PHE A 64 7.00 3.02 -2.42
N LEU A 65 7.70 1.91 -2.57
CA LEU A 65 7.77 0.86 -1.55
C LEU A 65 9.04 1.04 -0.73
N THR A 66 8.86 1.30 0.57
CA THR A 66 10.00 1.58 1.47
C THR A 66 10.78 0.31 1.83
N HIS A 67 10.06 -0.79 2.06
CA HIS A 67 10.66 -2.11 2.29
C HIS A 67 9.64 -3.22 2.05
N ALA A 68 10.08 -4.48 2.12
CA ALA A 68 9.32 -5.62 1.62
C ALA A 68 8.32 -6.22 2.62
N HIS A 69 8.29 -5.79 3.87
CA HIS A 69 7.39 -6.37 4.86
C HIS A 69 5.92 -6.23 4.46
N VAL A 70 5.10 -7.20 4.81
CA VAL A 70 3.68 -7.29 4.44
C VAL A 70 2.86 -6.12 4.98
N ASP A 71 3.21 -5.56 6.13
CA ASP A 71 2.60 -4.35 6.69
C ASP A 71 2.90 -3.07 5.88
N HIS A 72 3.77 -3.15 4.87
CA HIS A 72 4.08 -2.07 3.93
C HIS A 72 3.76 -2.41 2.47
N SER A 73 3.71 -3.68 2.11
CA SER A 73 3.55 -4.14 0.72
C SER A 73 2.35 -5.04 0.47
N GLY A 74 1.73 -5.55 1.52
CA GLY A 74 0.78 -6.67 1.45
C GLY A 74 -0.48 -6.42 0.62
N LEU A 75 -0.91 -5.18 0.46
CA LEU A 75 -2.08 -4.83 -0.34
C LEU A 75 -1.76 -4.43 -1.79
N LEU A 76 -0.50 -4.47 -2.22
CA LEU A 76 -0.14 -4.16 -3.62
C LEU A 76 -0.86 -5.05 -4.63
N PRO A 77 -0.98 -6.37 -4.42
CA PRO A 77 -1.77 -7.21 -5.33
C PRO A 77 -3.23 -6.79 -5.43
N LEU A 78 -3.84 -6.38 -4.33
CA LEU A 78 -5.22 -5.88 -4.30
C LEU A 78 -5.34 -4.56 -5.06
N LEU A 79 -4.38 -3.66 -4.91
CA LEU A 79 -4.31 -2.41 -5.64
C LEU A 79 -4.32 -2.67 -7.16
N TYR A 80 -3.52 -3.61 -7.61
CA TYR A 80 -3.49 -4.03 -9.01
C TYR A 80 -4.81 -4.65 -9.47
N ALA A 81 -5.40 -5.52 -8.65
CA ALA A 81 -6.69 -6.14 -8.94
C ALA A 81 -7.81 -5.11 -9.08
N ARG A 82 -7.72 -3.99 -8.37
CA ARG A 82 -8.69 -2.89 -8.40
C ARG A 82 -8.44 -1.85 -9.49
N GLY A 83 -7.47 -2.07 -10.37
CA GLY A 83 -7.27 -1.24 -11.55
C GLY A 83 -5.98 -0.44 -11.62
N PHE A 84 -5.12 -0.51 -10.61
CA PHE A 84 -3.82 0.17 -10.64
C PHE A 84 -2.99 -0.34 -11.82
N ARG A 85 -2.46 0.60 -12.63
CA ARG A 85 -1.61 0.31 -13.79
C ARG A 85 -0.40 1.24 -13.84
N GLY A 86 -0.12 1.94 -12.75
CA GLY A 86 1.05 2.80 -12.61
C GLY A 86 2.34 2.02 -12.39
N ARG A 87 3.33 2.70 -11.83
CA ARG A 87 4.64 2.12 -11.57
C ARG A 87 4.91 2.01 -10.08
N VAL A 88 5.53 0.91 -9.68
CA VAL A 88 6.05 0.70 -8.33
C VAL A 88 7.56 0.91 -8.36
N TYR A 89 8.04 1.79 -7.49
CA TYR A 89 9.46 2.06 -7.31
C TYR A 89 9.92 1.50 -5.96
N ALA A 90 11.01 0.79 -5.99
CA ALA A 90 11.64 0.21 -4.80
C ALA A 90 13.14 0.01 -5.06
N THR A 91 13.91 -0.24 -4.01
CA THR A 91 15.28 -0.70 -4.19
C THR A 91 15.30 -2.09 -4.81
N GLU A 92 16.40 -2.46 -5.45
CA GLU A 92 16.56 -3.80 -6.04
C GLU A 92 16.34 -4.90 -5.00
N ALA A 93 16.95 -4.76 -3.83
CA ALA A 93 16.79 -5.73 -2.74
C ALA A 93 15.33 -5.85 -2.28
N THR A 94 14.63 -4.74 -2.13
CA THR A 94 13.20 -4.71 -1.79
C THR A 94 12.37 -5.40 -2.87
N THR A 95 12.64 -5.15 -4.13
CA THR A 95 11.92 -5.78 -5.25
C THR A 95 12.06 -7.29 -5.25
N GLN A 96 13.27 -7.80 -5.07
CA GLN A 96 13.54 -9.23 -5.01
C GLN A 96 12.85 -9.89 -3.81
N LEU A 97 12.97 -9.29 -2.64
CA LEU A 97 12.38 -9.82 -1.41
C LEU A 97 10.84 -9.76 -1.43
N SER A 98 10.27 -8.68 -1.96
CA SER A 98 8.80 -8.52 -2.08
C SER A 98 8.18 -9.62 -2.94
N SER A 99 8.85 -10.01 -4.02
CA SER A 99 8.38 -11.10 -4.88
C SER A 99 8.19 -12.40 -4.09
N ILE A 100 9.12 -12.71 -3.20
CA ILE A 100 9.05 -13.91 -2.36
C ILE A 100 7.99 -13.74 -1.27
N MET A 101 7.99 -12.63 -0.56
CA MET A 101 7.10 -12.39 0.57
C MET A 101 5.63 -12.30 0.16
N LEU A 102 5.32 -11.68 -0.96
CA LEU A 102 3.95 -11.58 -1.46
C LEU A 102 3.41 -12.95 -1.90
N ARG A 103 4.23 -13.77 -2.52
CA ARG A 103 3.84 -15.15 -2.88
C ARG A 103 3.60 -16.01 -1.64
N ASP A 104 4.46 -15.91 -0.65
CA ASP A 104 4.32 -16.63 0.62
C ASP A 104 3.05 -16.20 1.36
N CYS A 105 2.80 -14.90 1.45
CA CYS A 105 1.60 -14.35 2.06
C CYS A 105 0.32 -14.86 1.36
N ALA A 106 0.30 -14.85 0.04
CA ALA A 106 -0.83 -15.35 -0.74
C ALA A 106 -1.07 -16.85 -0.51
N HIS A 107 -0.01 -17.62 -0.42
CA HIS A 107 -0.08 -19.05 -0.14
C HIS A 107 -0.65 -19.34 1.25
N ILE A 108 -0.19 -18.62 2.27
CA ILE A 108 -0.69 -18.75 3.64
C ILE A 108 -2.18 -18.41 3.70
N GLN A 109 -2.60 -17.30 3.09
CA GLN A 109 -4.01 -16.89 3.05
C GLN A 109 -4.89 -17.92 2.36
N LEU A 110 -4.41 -18.52 1.28
CA LEU A 110 -5.14 -19.57 0.58
C LEU A 110 -5.32 -20.80 1.47
N MET A 111 -4.27 -21.24 2.14
CA MET A 111 -4.33 -22.37 3.08
C MET A 111 -5.29 -22.11 4.24
N GLU A 112 -5.26 -20.90 4.81
CA GLU A 112 -6.19 -20.51 5.88
C GLU A 112 -7.64 -20.52 5.40
N ALA A 113 -7.91 -20.01 4.20
CA ALA A 113 -9.24 -20.01 3.60
C ALA A 113 -9.76 -21.43 3.36
N GLU A 114 -8.91 -22.32 2.85
CA GLU A 114 -9.25 -23.73 2.67
C GLU A 114 -9.54 -24.43 3.99
N TRP A 115 -8.76 -24.14 5.02
CA TRP A 115 -8.96 -24.70 6.35
C TRP A 115 -10.26 -24.25 7.00
N LYS A 116 -10.62 -22.96 6.88
CA LYS A 116 -11.88 -22.41 7.39
C LYS A 116 -13.12 -22.95 6.67
N ASN A 117 -12.97 -23.38 5.42
CA ASN A 117 -14.07 -23.94 4.62
C ASN A 117 -14.26 -25.47 4.81
N ARG A 118 -13.49 -26.09 5.67
CA ARG A 118 -13.66 -27.49 6.07
C ARG A 118 -14.58 -27.58 7.28
#